data_54e497e86c48f0d9273ac9fff793d1a9
#
_entry.id   54e497e86c48f0d9273ac9fff793d1a9
#
_cell.length_a   1.000
_cell.length_b   1.000
_cell.length_c   1.000
_cell.angle_alpha   90.00
_cell.angle_beta   90.00
_cell.angle_gamma   90.00
#
_symmetry.space_group_name_H-M   'P 1'
#
loop_
_entity.id
_entity.type
_entity.pdbx_description
1 polymer ?
#
loop_
_entity_poly.entity_id
_entity_poly.type
_entity_poly.pdbx_seq_one_letter_code
_entity_poly.pdbx_strand_id
1 'polypeptide(L)'
;VKRLFLILILAPTMFLAAGCDNVPAGYVGVKVQRYGDDRGVNVEVKGPGRYFNGPNVDMFIFPTFTQSYVWDKAGKSDESFTFQTVEGLSVNTDIGVSYAIPRENAPKVFQKYRRGVDEITGVYLRAIVRDALNLAGASMAVEDVYGRGKAALQQRVEDEVKANAAKVGISVEKVYFVNQMRLPEQVMNSINGKIAATQIAQQKENELRAAEADAAKQVAIAKGEAEALEVKAKALRENSQILQQMAIEKWDGKLPQYARRVVGWAFSQHADTDLALKALRRAYDHRCPPPGLMFHSDQGCQYTSTRFLAELRARGTIQS
;
A
#
# COMPACT_ATOMS: atom_id res chain seq x y z
N VAL A 1 87.87 -7.29 31.96
CA VAL A 1 87.34 -5.91 31.72
C VAL A 1 86.41 -5.88 30.52
N LYS A 2 86.68 -6.48 29.34
CA LYS A 2 85.88 -6.50 28.14
C LYS A 2 84.48 -7.22 28.34
N ARG A 3 84.46 -8.31 29.11
CA ARG A 3 83.19 -9.05 29.36
C ARG A 3 82.24 -8.32 30.34
N LEU A 4 82.81 -7.58 31.30
CA LEU A 4 82.06 -6.79 32.26
C LEU A 4 81.40 -5.57 31.56
N PHE A 5 82.12 -4.96 30.60
CA PHE A 5 81.56 -3.85 29.81
C PHE A 5 80.46 -4.26 28.85
N LEU A 6 80.52 -5.49 28.30
CA LEU A 6 79.47 -6.04 27.44
C LEU A 6 78.16 -6.31 28.23
N ILE A 7 78.22 -6.75 29.48
CA ILE A 7 77.04 -6.96 30.37
C ILE A 7 76.50 -5.63 30.80
N LEU A 8 77.30 -4.61 31.02
CA LEU A 8 76.82 -3.28 31.44
C LEU A 8 76.10 -2.52 30.31
N ILE A 9 76.41 -2.82 29.01
CA ILE A 9 75.67 -2.25 27.88
C ILE A 9 74.46 -3.05 27.51
N LEU A 10 74.43 -4.36 27.76
CA LEU A 10 73.27 -5.19 27.47
C LEU A 10 72.09 -4.98 28.46
N ALA A 11 72.35 -4.59 29.71
CA ALA A 11 71.35 -4.35 30.72
C ALA A 11 70.43 -3.18 30.42
N PRO A 12 70.89 -1.99 29.95
CA PRO A 12 69.95 -0.90 29.62
C PRO A 12 69.19 -1.13 28.31
N THR A 13 69.68 -1.91 27.35
CA THR A 13 68.98 -2.23 26.12
C THR A 13 67.80 -3.18 26.34
N MET A 14 67.81 -4.00 27.37
CA MET A 14 66.70 -4.87 27.78
C MET A 14 65.57 -4.11 28.45
N PHE A 15 65.83 -2.94 29.05
CA PHE A 15 64.85 -2.05 29.63
C PHE A 15 64.14 -1.20 28.60
N LEU A 16 64.69 -0.97 27.42
CA LEU A 16 64.07 -0.23 26.31
C LEU A 16 63.03 -1.03 25.52
N ALA A 17 62.91 -2.35 25.76
CA ALA A 17 61.87 -3.20 25.20
C ALA A 17 60.54 -3.19 25.99
N ALA A 18 60.43 -2.35 27.04
CA ALA A 18 59.15 -2.13 27.72
C ALA A 18 58.22 -1.35 26.79
N GLY A 19 57.17 -2.03 26.24
CA GLY A 19 56.28 -1.47 25.27
C GLY A 19 55.46 -0.31 25.83
N CYS A 20 55.37 0.77 25.06
CA CYS A 20 54.39 1.82 25.31
C CYS A 20 53.10 1.43 24.62
N ASP A 21 52.05 1.17 25.39
CA ASP A 21 50.72 0.98 24.87
C ASP A 21 50.05 2.34 24.57
N ASN A 22 49.46 2.45 23.40
CA ASN A 22 48.75 3.65 22.98
C ASN A 22 47.28 3.39 22.98
N VAL A 23 46.50 4.19 23.74
CA VAL A 23 45.06 4.19 23.71
C VAL A 23 44.61 5.34 22.80
N PRO A 24 44.00 5.07 21.63
CA PRO A 24 43.58 6.11 20.71
C PRO A 24 42.40 6.91 21.28
N ALA A 25 42.10 8.08 20.67
CA ALA A 25 40.89 8.84 20.98
C ALA A 25 39.64 8.01 20.64
N GLY A 26 38.62 8.08 21.51
CA GLY A 26 37.40 7.26 21.39
C GLY A 26 37.54 5.82 21.93
N TYR A 27 38.69 5.46 22.48
CA TYR A 27 38.93 4.16 23.11
C TYR A 27 39.27 4.29 24.56
N VAL A 28 39.09 3.20 25.29
CA VAL A 28 39.53 3.06 26.68
C VAL A 28 40.39 1.82 26.84
N GLY A 29 41.39 1.92 27.70
CA GLY A 29 42.30 0.83 28.02
C GLY A 29 41.92 0.19 29.36
N VAL A 30 41.77 -1.13 29.36
CA VAL A 30 41.62 -1.95 30.57
C VAL A 30 42.96 -2.60 30.88
N LYS A 31 43.54 -2.28 32.01
CA LYS A 31 44.78 -2.88 32.47
C LYS A 31 44.56 -4.22 33.17
N VAL A 32 45.37 -5.20 32.80
CA VAL A 32 45.36 -6.54 33.40
C VAL A 32 46.76 -6.83 33.92
N GLN A 33 46.88 -7.02 35.21
CA GLN A 33 48.14 -7.45 35.84
C GLN A 33 48.22 -8.97 35.83
N ARG A 34 49.33 -9.50 35.28
CA ARG A 34 49.51 -10.96 35.13
C ARG A 34 49.98 -11.59 36.45
N TYR A 35 50.90 -10.89 37.17
CA TYR A 35 51.58 -11.43 38.36
C TYR A 35 51.60 -10.38 39.47
N GLY A 36 51.75 -10.82 40.70
CA GLY A 36 51.86 -9.99 41.91
C GLY A 36 50.58 -10.03 42.76
N ASP A 37 50.59 -9.25 43.86
CA ASP A 37 49.45 -9.18 44.80
C ASP A 37 48.21 -8.51 44.19
N ASP A 38 48.43 -7.59 43.24
CA ASP A 38 47.36 -6.88 42.51
C ASP A 38 46.96 -7.56 41.18
N ARG A 39 47.22 -8.86 41.05
CA ARG A 39 46.87 -9.62 39.83
C ARG A 39 45.40 -9.57 39.53
N GLY A 40 45.09 -9.29 38.27
CA GLY A 40 43.71 -9.28 37.76
C GLY A 40 43.40 -8.06 36.92
N VAL A 41 42.10 -7.87 36.73
CA VAL A 41 41.58 -6.74 35.91
C VAL A 41 41.49 -5.51 36.81
N ASN A 42 42.18 -4.45 36.41
CA ASN A 42 42.03 -3.18 37.08
C ASN A 42 40.69 -2.53 36.71
N VAL A 43 39.93 -2.17 37.73
CA VAL A 43 38.63 -1.50 37.57
C VAL A 43 38.80 -0.08 37.03
N GLU A 44 39.96 0.53 37.23
CA GLU A 44 40.28 1.86 36.73
C GLU A 44 40.59 1.84 35.25
N VAL A 45 39.73 2.50 34.49
CA VAL A 45 39.83 2.59 32.99
C VAL A 45 40.79 3.71 32.61
N LYS A 46 41.74 3.43 31.78
CA LYS A 46 42.65 4.43 31.23
C LYS A 46 42.06 5.09 29.98
N GLY A 47 42.02 6.43 29.99
CA GLY A 47 41.57 7.22 28.83
C GLY A 47 42.57 7.25 27.69
N PRO A 48 42.30 8.03 26.64
CA PRO A 48 43.25 8.21 25.53
C PRO A 48 44.59 8.73 26.01
N GLY A 49 45.66 8.16 25.48
CA GLY A 49 47.06 8.53 25.84
C GLY A 49 48.03 7.41 25.65
N ARG A 50 49.32 7.70 25.93
CA ARG A 50 50.40 6.71 25.93
C ARG A 50 50.70 6.31 27.36
N TYR A 51 50.75 5.03 27.59
CA TYR A 51 51.01 4.44 28.90
C TYR A 51 52.23 3.55 28.84
N PHE A 52 53.15 3.82 29.73
CA PHE A 52 54.27 2.94 29.92
C PHE A 52 53.84 1.77 30.81
N ASN A 53 53.72 0.59 30.20
CA ASN A 53 53.37 -0.63 30.91
C ASN A 53 54.60 -1.52 31.01
N GLY A 54 54.90 -2.00 32.22
CA GLY A 54 55.95 -2.98 32.42
C GLY A 54 55.58 -4.35 31.83
N PRO A 55 56.48 -5.31 31.79
CA PRO A 55 56.28 -6.63 31.18
C PRO A 55 55.17 -7.46 31.87
N ASN A 56 54.69 -7.02 33.01
CA ASN A 56 53.66 -7.68 33.83
C ASN A 56 52.21 -7.18 33.54
N VAL A 57 52.05 -6.24 32.59
CA VAL A 57 50.74 -5.59 32.33
C VAL A 57 50.38 -5.72 30.89
N ASP A 58 49.21 -6.28 30.65
CA ASP A 58 48.56 -6.23 29.34
C ASP A 58 47.52 -5.13 29.32
N MET A 59 47.36 -4.46 28.19
CA MET A 59 46.34 -3.47 27.98
C MET A 59 45.40 -3.93 26.87
N PHE A 60 44.12 -4.06 27.22
CA PHE A 60 43.04 -4.36 26.28
C PHE A 60 42.27 -3.09 25.95
N ILE A 61 42.11 -2.80 24.65
CA ILE A 61 41.53 -1.56 24.16
C ILE A 61 40.10 -1.81 23.73
N PHE A 62 39.14 -0.99 24.23
CA PHE A 62 37.73 -1.07 23.93
C PHE A 62 37.25 0.23 23.30
N PRO A 63 36.56 0.20 22.15
CA PRO A 63 35.91 1.39 21.61
C PRO A 63 34.72 1.81 22.48
N THR A 64 34.60 3.11 22.75
CA THR A 64 33.49 3.68 23.50
C THR A 64 32.45 4.37 22.62
N PHE A 65 32.74 4.47 21.32
CA PHE A 65 31.83 4.98 20.32
C PHE A 65 31.01 3.85 19.72
N THR A 66 29.87 4.20 19.10
CA THR A 66 28.97 3.22 18.46
C THR A 66 29.69 2.47 17.35
N GLN A 67 29.68 1.15 17.46
CA GLN A 67 30.18 0.21 16.47
C GLN A 67 28.98 -0.40 15.75
N SER A 68 29.11 -0.64 14.44
CA SER A 68 28.12 -1.41 13.69
C SER A 68 28.79 -2.67 13.14
N TYR A 69 28.17 -3.80 13.38
CA TYR A 69 28.62 -5.08 12.85
C TYR A 69 27.46 -5.76 12.11
N VAL A 70 27.80 -6.37 10.97
CA VAL A 70 26.81 -7.05 10.11
C VAL A 70 27.24 -8.49 9.91
N TRP A 71 26.36 -9.40 10.25
CA TRP A 71 26.49 -10.83 9.92
C TRP A 71 25.63 -11.11 8.70
N ASP A 72 26.26 -11.32 7.57
CA ASP A 72 25.61 -11.59 6.30
C ASP A 72 26.24 -12.79 5.57
N LYS A 73 25.60 -13.15 4.46
CA LYS A 73 26.10 -14.20 3.57
C LYS A 73 27.09 -13.66 2.53
N ALA A 74 27.27 -12.35 2.41
CA ALA A 74 28.06 -11.74 1.32
C ALA A 74 29.58 -11.85 1.52
N GLY A 75 30.05 -12.20 2.73
CA GLY A 75 31.45 -12.36 3.06
C GLY A 75 32.10 -13.65 2.56
N LYS A 76 33.35 -13.87 2.93
CA LYS A 76 34.09 -15.10 2.63
C LYS A 76 33.51 -16.34 3.32
N SER A 77 32.78 -16.15 4.41
CA SER A 77 32.05 -17.18 5.17
C SER A 77 30.58 -16.77 5.29
N ASP A 78 29.68 -17.73 5.24
CA ASP A 78 28.26 -17.49 5.53
C ASP A 78 28.11 -17.25 7.04
N GLU A 79 27.92 -15.99 7.42
CA GLU A 79 27.69 -15.57 8.79
C GLU A 79 26.21 -15.34 9.10
N SER A 80 25.30 -15.61 8.16
CA SER A 80 23.87 -15.44 8.35
C SER A 80 23.34 -16.22 9.54
N PHE A 81 22.19 -15.80 10.05
CA PHE A 81 21.48 -16.50 11.13
C PHE A 81 20.41 -17.40 10.55
N THR A 82 20.26 -18.57 11.16
CA THR A 82 19.15 -19.48 10.90
C THR A 82 18.33 -19.61 12.17
N PHE A 83 17.03 -19.44 12.07
CA PHE A 83 16.07 -19.65 13.16
C PHE A 83 14.85 -20.40 12.65
N GLN A 84 14.02 -20.94 13.56
CA GLN A 84 12.83 -21.69 13.22
C GLN A 84 11.58 -20.93 13.62
N THR A 85 10.54 -21.04 12.78
CA THR A 85 9.21 -20.51 13.06
C THR A 85 8.39 -21.52 13.89
N VAL A 86 7.19 -21.12 14.31
CA VAL A 86 6.28 -22.01 15.07
C VAL A 86 5.95 -23.29 14.33
N GLU A 87 5.96 -23.27 13.00
CA GLU A 87 5.74 -24.45 12.14
C GLU A 87 6.98 -25.33 11.97
N GLY A 88 8.12 -24.96 12.59
CA GLY A 88 9.39 -25.67 12.44
C GLY A 88 10.12 -25.38 11.12
N LEU A 89 9.70 -24.38 10.36
CA LEU A 89 10.37 -23.98 9.13
C LEU A 89 11.61 -23.14 9.42
N SER A 90 12.72 -23.50 8.76
CA SER A 90 13.98 -22.78 8.89
C SER A 90 14.00 -21.54 8.02
N VAL A 91 14.31 -20.40 8.63
CA VAL A 91 14.45 -19.10 7.97
C VAL A 91 15.87 -18.61 8.14
N ASN A 92 16.52 -18.21 7.04
CA ASN A 92 17.84 -17.59 7.06
C ASN A 92 17.69 -16.07 6.92
N THR A 93 18.45 -15.35 7.75
CA THR A 93 18.41 -13.89 7.77
C THR A 93 19.78 -13.29 8.04
N ASP A 94 19.99 -12.07 7.53
CA ASP A 94 21.20 -11.28 7.75
C ASP A 94 20.85 -10.14 8.72
N ILE A 95 21.68 -9.97 9.75
CA ILE A 95 21.43 -9.02 10.84
C ILE A 95 22.58 -8.08 11.03
N GLY A 96 22.26 -6.80 11.18
CA GLY A 96 23.16 -5.79 11.65
C GLY A 96 22.82 -5.35 13.07
N VAL A 97 23.84 -5.10 13.87
CA VAL A 97 23.72 -4.59 15.24
C VAL A 97 24.60 -3.37 15.40
N SER A 98 24.01 -2.30 15.94
CA SER A 98 24.74 -1.11 16.39
C SER A 98 24.83 -1.15 17.91
N TYR A 99 26.05 -1.11 18.43
CA TYR A 99 26.30 -1.24 19.86
C TYR A 99 27.47 -0.35 20.30
N ALA A 100 27.52 -0.04 21.58
CA ALA A 100 28.64 0.64 22.21
C ALA A 100 28.98 -0.04 23.56
N ILE A 101 30.24 0.06 23.97
CA ILE A 101 30.65 -0.39 25.30
C ILE A 101 30.92 0.86 26.14
N PRO A 102 30.02 1.22 27.09
CA PRO A 102 30.24 2.34 27.97
C PRO A 102 31.58 2.20 28.73
N ARG A 103 32.27 3.32 28.90
CA ARG A 103 33.57 3.36 29.58
C ARG A 103 33.58 2.61 30.91
N GLU A 104 32.55 2.80 31.71
CA GLU A 104 32.43 2.21 33.03
C GLU A 104 32.26 0.70 33.01
N ASN A 105 31.74 0.18 31.89
CA ASN A 105 31.43 -1.24 31.71
C ASN A 105 32.54 -2.03 31.08
N ALA A 106 33.55 -1.38 30.44
CA ALA A 106 34.65 -2.07 29.77
C ALA A 106 35.39 -3.07 30.68
N PRO A 107 35.72 -2.78 31.96
CA PRO A 107 36.31 -3.75 32.86
C PRO A 107 35.42 -4.96 33.16
N LYS A 108 34.12 -4.74 33.31
CA LYS A 108 33.15 -5.81 33.58
C LYS A 108 33.02 -6.75 32.37
N VAL A 109 32.93 -6.16 31.17
CA VAL A 109 32.90 -6.92 29.90
C VAL A 109 34.15 -7.75 29.77
N PHE A 110 35.35 -7.16 30.02
CA PHE A 110 36.59 -7.89 29.97
C PHE A 110 36.70 -8.98 31.05
N GLN A 111 36.29 -8.70 32.31
CA GLN A 111 36.29 -9.71 33.38
C GLN A 111 35.46 -10.94 32.99
N LYS A 112 34.30 -10.73 32.35
CA LYS A 112 33.43 -11.82 31.96
C LYS A 112 33.96 -12.64 30.81
N TYR A 113 34.46 -11.99 29.78
CA TYR A 113 34.84 -12.69 28.54
C TYR A 113 36.33 -12.91 28.38
N ARG A 114 37.17 -12.09 29.00
CA ARG A 114 38.67 -12.13 28.91
C ARG A 114 39.17 -12.13 27.47
N ARG A 115 38.52 -11.41 26.58
CA ARG A 115 38.77 -11.34 25.14
C ARG A 115 38.69 -9.92 24.61
N GLY A 116 39.24 -9.71 23.42
CA GLY A 116 39.11 -8.45 22.70
C GLY A 116 37.70 -8.23 22.13
N VAL A 117 37.44 -7.01 21.61
CA VAL A 117 36.11 -6.60 21.11
C VAL A 117 35.66 -7.45 19.93
N ASP A 118 36.55 -7.77 19.00
CA ASP A 118 36.20 -8.56 17.81
C ASP A 118 35.65 -9.95 18.17
N GLU A 119 36.29 -10.59 19.14
CA GLU A 119 35.88 -11.91 19.61
C GLU A 119 34.58 -11.82 20.45
N ILE A 120 34.41 -10.75 21.25
CA ILE A 120 33.20 -10.49 22.00
C ILE A 120 32.04 -10.31 21.02
N THR A 121 32.21 -9.54 19.96
CA THR A 121 31.18 -9.30 18.94
C THR A 121 30.90 -10.56 18.12
N GLY A 122 31.94 -11.20 17.58
CA GLY A 122 31.80 -12.33 16.67
C GLY A 122 31.26 -13.60 17.33
N VAL A 123 31.47 -13.78 18.64
CA VAL A 123 31.06 -15.00 19.34
C VAL A 123 29.92 -14.72 20.31
N TYR A 124 30.12 -13.82 21.27
CA TYR A 124 29.19 -13.67 22.39
C TYR A 124 27.98 -12.82 22.04
N LEU A 125 28.17 -11.67 21.39
CA LEU A 125 27.06 -10.84 20.94
C LEU A 125 26.24 -11.58 19.87
N ARG A 126 26.93 -12.30 18.97
CA ARG A 126 26.28 -13.17 18.00
C ARG A 126 25.41 -14.24 18.65
N ALA A 127 25.89 -14.86 19.75
CA ALA A 127 25.09 -15.85 20.49
C ALA A 127 23.82 -15.22 21.07
N ILE A 128 23.91 -14.03 21.69
CA ILE A 128 22.78 -13.30 22.26
C ILE A 128 21.72 -13.01 21.15
N VAL A 129 22.18 -12.55 19.97
CA VAL A 129 21.28 -12.28 18.84
C VAL A 129 20.63 -13.57 18.34
N ARG A 130 21.37 -14.68 18.26
CA ARG A 130 20.82 -15.97 17.86
C ARG A 130 19.74 -16.47 18.80
N ASP A 131 19.98 -16.37 20.10
CA ASP A 131 19.05 -16.80 21.12
C ASP A 131 17.77 -15.95 21.08
N ALA A 132 17.90 -14.63 20.95
CA ALA A 132 16.77 -13.72 20.79
C ALA A 132 15.95 -14.03 19.51
N LEU A 133 16.61 -14.32 18.39
CA LEU A 133 15.96 -14.72 17.15
C LEU A 133 15.18 -16.02 17.29
N ASN A 134 15.78 -17.05 17.90
CA ASN A 134 15.10 -18.32 18.12
C ASN A 134 13.89 -18.16 19.03
N LEU A 135 14.02 -17.38 20.11
CA LEU A 135 12.91 -17.12 21.01
C LEU A 135 11.76 -16.37 20.32
N ALA A 136 12.08 -15.30 19.62
CA ALA A 136 11.08 -14.50 18.90
C ALA A 136 10.45 -15.28 17.72
N GLY A 137 11.30 -15.98 16.94
CA GLY A 137 10.87 -16.76 15.76
C GLY A 137 9.97 -17.92 16.11
N ALA A 138 10.29 -18.67 17.18
CA ALA A 138 9.49 -19.82 17.63
C ALA A 138 8.04 -19.43 18.04
N SER A 139 7.78 -18.16 18.27
CA SER A 139 6.43 -17.66 18.63
C SER A 139 5.63 -17.11 17.45
N MET A 140 6.18 -17.09 16.24
CA MET A 140 5.59 -16.45 15.07
C MET A 140 5.45 -17.42 13.90
N ALA A 141 4.33 -17.27 13.14
CA ALA A 141 4.12 -18.02 11.92
C ALA A 141 5.02 -17.49 10.79
N VAL A 142 5.41 -18.37 9.87
CA VAL A 142 6.29 -18.00 8.75
C VAL A 142 5.71 -16.87 7.88
N GLU A 143 4.39 -16.83 7.72
CA GLU A 143 3.69 -15.79 6.97
C GLU A 143 3.82 -14.42 7.63
N ASP A 144 3.76 -14.37 8.96
CA ASP A 144 3.95 -13.14 9.73
C ASP A 144 5.41 -12.69 9.67
N VAL A 145 6.34 -13.61 9.85
CA VAL A 145 7.79 -13.34 9.79
C VAL A 145 8.18 -12.76 8.43
N TYR A 146 7.67 -13.31 7.34
CA TYR A 146 7.97 -12.84 5.98
C TYR A 146 7.16 -11.60 5.57
N GLY A 147 5.95 -11.45 6.11
CA GLY A 147 4.98 -10.43 5.75
C GLY A 147 4.89 -9.25 6.75
N ARG A 148 3.68 -9.05 7.25
CA ARG A 148 3.34 -7.89 8.09
C ARG A 148 3.99 -7.91 9.46
N GLY A 149 4.34 -9.06 9.98
CA GLY A 149 4.93 -9.25 11.30
C GLY A 149 6.42 -8.98 11.37
N LYS A 150 7.11 -8.70 10.24
CA LYS A 150 8.56 -8.45 10.22
C LYS A 150 8.98 -7.34 11.19
N ALA A 151 8.23 -6.26 11.28
CA ALA A 151 8.51 -5.16 12.21
C ALA A 151 8.37 -5.59 13.67
N ALA A 152 7.34 -6.39 13.97
CA ALA A 152 7.12 -6.93 15.31
C ALA A 152 8.21 -7.92 15.71
N LEU A 153 8.66 -8.78 14.79
CA LEU A 153 9.79 -9.66 15.00
C LEU A 153 11.06 -8.86 15.32
N GLN A 154 11.36 -7.84 14.51
CA GLN A 154 12.53 -6.98 14.72
C GLN A 154 12.48 -6.32 16.11
N GLN A 155 11.35 -5.77 16.50
CA GLN A 155 11.20 -5.11 17.80
C GLN A 155 11.43 -6.11 18.96
N ARG A 156 10.83 -7.30 18.89
CA ARG A 156 11.02 -8.33 19.92
C ARG A 156 12.48 -8.77 20.03
N VAL A 157 13.13 -9.00 18.89
CA VAL A 157 14.56 -9.35 18.84
C VAL A 157 15.40 -8.23 19.43
N GLU A 158 15.13 -6.99 19.06
CA GLU A 158 15.86 -5.82 19.58
C GLU A 158 15.70 -5.68 21.09
N ASP A 159 14.48 -5.80 21.62
CA ASP A 159 14.22 -5.70 23.05
C ASP A 159 14.93 -6.80 23.83
N GLU A 160 14.88 -8.04 23.35
CA GLU A 160 15.55 -9.18 24.00
C GLU A 160 17.08 -9.05 23.93
N VAL A 161 17.62 -8.63 22.77
CA VAL A 161 19.06 -8.40 22.61
C VAL A 161 19.52 -7.27 23.54
N LYS A 162 18.78 -6.15 23.61
CA LYS A 162 19.08 -5.04 24.53
C LYS A 162 19.10 -5.50 25.98
N ALA A 163 18.08 -6.24 26.40
CA ALA A 163 17.97 -6.74 27.78
C ALA A 163 19.12 -7.68 28.15
N ASN A 164 19.50 -8.60 27.27
CA ASN A 164 20.56 -9.57 27.54
C ASN A 164 21.97 -8.97 27.42
N ALA A 165 22.19 -8.07 26.46
CA ALA A 165 23.44 -7.35 26.30
C ALA A 165 23.72 -6.40 27.46
N ALA A 166 22.70 -5.72 27.99
CA ALA A 166 22.81 -4.83 29.13
C ALA A 166 23.29 -5.56 30.40
N LYS A 167 22.86 -6.80 30.64
CA LYS A 167 23.31 -7.63 31.76
C LYS A 167 24.82 -7.86 31.75
N VAL A 168 25.43 -7.77 30.58
CA VAL A 168 26.87 -7.98 30.37
C VAL A 168 27.63 -6.66 30.36
N GLY A 169 26.94 -5.54 30.22
CA GLY A 169 27.52 -4.20 30.14
C GLY A 169 27.72 -3.67 28.73
N ILE A 170 27.14 -4.33 27.72
CA ILE A 170 27.11 -3.85 26.33
C ILE A 170 25.80 -3.11 26.09
N SER A 171 25.90 -1.88 25.58
CA SER A 171 24.74 -1.06 25.22
C SER A 171 24.43 -1.27 23.75
N VAL A 172 23.32 -1.95 23.43
CA VAL A 172 22.84 -2.12 22.07
C VAL A 172 21.86 -1.00 21.75
N GLU A 173 22.15 -0.24 20.69
CA GLU A 173 21.31 0.87 20.25
C GLU A 173 20.20 0.37 19.31
N LYS A 174 20.60 -0.45 18.31
CA LYS A 174 19.67 -0.93 17.28
C LYS A 174 20.04 -2.32 16.79
N VAL A 175 19.01 -3.11 16.50
CA VAL A 175 19.11 -4.38 15.77
C VAL A 175 18.25 -4.26 14.52
N TYR A 176 18.78 -4.62 13.35
CA TYR A 176 18.05 -4.49 12.09
C TYR A 176 18.36 -5.65 11.13
N PHE A 177 17.37 -5.98 10.32
CA PHE A 177 17.53 -6.93 9.23
C PHE A 177 18.12 -6.22 8.01
N VAL A 178 19.24 -6.72 7.49
CA VAL A 178 20.00 -6.09 6.39
C VAL A 178 19.39 -6.45 5.04
N ASN A 179 19.09 -7.73 4.84
CA ASN A 179 18.60 -8.27 3.58
C ASN A 179 17.21 -8.90 3.74
N GLN A 180 16.67 -9.41 2.63
CA GLN A 180 15.46 -10.22 2.67
C GLN A 180 15.72 -11.54 3.38
N MET A 181 14.75 -12.00 4.15
CA MET A 181 14.77 -13.32 4.75
C MET A 181 14.69 -14.39 3.66
N ARG A 182 15.48 -15.43 3.80
CA ARG A 182 15.58 -16.53 2.83
C ARG A 182 14.84 -17.74 3.39
N LEU A 183 13.88 -18.20 2.62
CA LEU A 183 13.09 -19.41 2.90
C LEU A 183 13.43 -20.48 1.86
N PRO A 184 13.20 -21.77 2.15
CA PRO A 184 13.23 -22.81 1.13
C PRO A 184 12.29 -22.47 -0.02
N GLU A 185 12.71 -22.73 -1.27
CA GLU A 185 11.99 -22.32 -2.48
C GLU A 185 10.54 -22.83 -2.52
N GLN A 186 10.31 -24.04 -2.09
CA GLN A 186 8.96 -24.64 -2.02
C GLN A 186 8.03 -23.86 -1.08
N VAL A 187 8.53 -23.42 0.07
CA VAL A 187 7.77 -22.61 1.03
C VAL A 187 7.49 -21.22 0.48
N MET A 188 8.49 -20.63 -0.17
CA MET A 188 8.34 -19.32 -0.82
C MET A 188 7.26 -19.35 -1.90
N ASN A 189 7.25 -20.38 -2.75
CA ASN A 189 6.25 -20.55 -3.79
C ASN A 189 4.84 -20.74 -3.21
N SER A 190 4.71 -21.49 -2.12
CA SER A 190 3.43 -21.67 -1.43
C SER A 190 2.91 -20.38 -0.80
N ILE A 191 3.79 -19.60 -0.15
CA ILE A 191 3.42 -18.30 0.43
C ILE A 191 3.01 -17.31 -0.67
N ASN A 192 3.78 -17.22 -1.75
CA ASN A 192 3.46 -16.35 -2.89
C ASN A 192 2.13 -16.73 -3.53
N GLY A 193 1.86 -18.02 -3.69
CA GLY A 193 0.57 -18.53 -4.18
C GLY A 193 -0.60 -18.14 -3.26
N LYS A 194 -0.44 -18.24 -1.95
CA LYS A 194 -1.45 -17.84 -0.98
C LYS A 194 -1.69 -16.32 -0.98
N ILE A 195 -0.62 -15.53 -1.04
CA ILE A 195 -0.71 -14.07 -1.15
C ILE A 195 -1.47 -13.68 -2.43
N ALA A 196 -1.11 -14.27 -3.57
CA ALA A 196 -1.79 -14.03 -4.84
C ALA A 196 -3.28 -14.38 -4.78
N ALA A 197 -3.62 -15.54 -4.21
CA ALA A 197 -5.01 -15.96 -4.03
C ALA A 197 -5.79 -15.00 -3.12
N THR A 198 -5.18 -14.54 -2.03
CA THR A 198 -5.79 -13.57 -1.11
C THR A 198 -6.02 -12.21 -1.79
N GLN A 199 -5.05 -11.75 -2.60
CA GLN A 199 -5.20 -10.51 -3.36
C GLN A 199 -6.32 -10.59 -4.39
N ILE A 200 -6.44 -11.71 -5.12
CA ILE A 200 -7.54 -11.96 -6.05
C ILE A 200 -8.89 -11.97 -5.33
N ALA A 201 -8.97 -12.62 -4.16
CA ALA A 201 -10.19 -12.65 -3.35
C ALA A 201 -10.58 -11.24 -2.88
N GLN A 202 -9.63 -10.44 -2.38
CA GLN A 202 -9.86 -9.06 -1.98
C GLN A 202 -10.28 -8.17 -3.16
N GLN A 203 -9.66 -8.36 -4.33
CA GLN A 203 -10.04 -7.63 -5.53
C GLN A 203 -11.50 -7.92 -5.90
N LYS A 204 -11.90 -9.20 -5.92
CA LYS A 204 -13.29 -9.59 -6.22
C LYS A 204 -14.28 -9.06 -5.18
N GLU A 205 -13.92 -9.06 -3.91
CA GLU A 205 -14.76 -8.46 -2.86
C GLU A 205 -14.92 -6.94 -3.06
N ASN A 206 -13.84 -6.26 -3.42
CA ASN A 206 -13.91 -4.82 -3.72
C ASN A 206 -14.73 -4.53 -4.99
N GLU A 207 -14.62 -5.35 -6.03
CA GLU A 207 -15.44 -5.27 -7.25
C GLU A 207 -16.91 -5.49 -6.93
N LEU A 208 -17.23 -6.48 -6.08
CA LEU A 208 -18.61 -6.72 -5.63
C LEU A 208 -19.18 -5.52 -4.86
N ARG A 209 -18.42 -5.01 -3.89
CA ARG A 209 -18.82 -3.82 -3.12
C ARG A 209 -19.01 -2.59 -4.01
N ALA A 210 -18.16 -2.41 -5.01
CA ALA A 210 -18.30 -1.32 -5.98
C ALA A 210 -19.58 -1.48 -6.82
N ALA A 211 -19.85 -2.69 -7.31
CA ALA A 211 -21.08 -2.98 -8.07
C ALA A 211 -22.35 -2.79 -7.22
N GLU A 212 -22.34 -3.20 -5.95
CA GLU A 212 -23.45 -2.97 -5.00
C GLU A 212 -23.67 -1.47 -4.75
N ALA A 213 -22.58 -0.71 -4.56
CA ALA A 213 -22.65 0.73 -4.37
C ALA A 213 -23.19 1.46 -5.62
N ASP A 214 -22.76 1.05 -6.81
CA ASP A 214 -23.26 1.59 -8.07
C ASP A 214 -24.73 1.24 -8.31
N ALA A 215 -25.16 0.01 -8.01
CA ALA A 215 -26.56 -0.38 -8.07
C ALA A 215 -27.42 0.43 -7.08
N ALA A 216 -26.96 0.59 -5.84
CA ALA A 216 -27.64 1.43 -4.85
C ALA A 216 -27.75 2.89 -5.30
N LYS A 217 -26.68 3.43 -5.90
CA LYS A 217 -26.65 4.78 -6.47
C LYS A 217 -27.69 4.94 -7.60
N GLN A 218 -27.74 3.98 -8.53
CA GLN A 218 -28.73 4.00 -9.61
C GLN A 218 -30.18 3.95 -9.09
N VAL A 219 -30.44 3.10 -8.09
CA VAL A 219 -31.76 3.03 -7.44
C VAL A 219 -32.09 4.36 -6.75
N ALA A 220 -31.14 4.98 -6.07
CA ALA A 220 -31.33 6.28 -5.43
C ALA A 220 -31.63 7.40 -6.44
N ILE A 221 -30.89 7.42 -7.56
CA ILE A 221 -31.13 8.37 -8.66
C ILE A 221 -32.53 8.15 -9.25
N ALA A 222 -32.89 6.91 -9.60
CA ALA A 222 -34.20 6.61 -10.16
C ALA A 222 -35.37 6.97 -9.22
N LYS A 223 -35.20 6.73 -7.90
CA LYS A 223 -36.18 7.19 -6.90
C LYS A 223 -36.29 8.70 -6.85
N GLY A 224 -35.14 9.40 -6.83
CA GLY A 224 -35.13 10.86 -6.83
C GLY A 224 -35.76 11.47 -8.09
N GLU A 225 -35.52 10.86 -9.26
CA GLU A 225 -36.18 11.27 -10.51
C GLU A 225 -37.72 11.02 -10.48
N ALA A 226 -38.14 9.86 -9.96
CA ALA A 226 -39.57 9.54 -9.82
C ALA A 226 -40.26 10.52 -8.86
N GLU A 227 -39.68 10.80 -7.70
CA GLU A 227 -40.19 11.78 -6.74
C GLU A 227 -40.24 13.20 -7.35
N ALA A 228 -39.17 13.60 -8.09
CA ALA A 228 -39.13 14.89 -8.78
C ALA A 228 -40.24 15.01 -9.85
N LEU A 229 -40.50 13.93 -10.59
CA LEU A 229 -41.59 13.87 -11.56
C LEU A 229 -42.98 13.94 -10.87
N GLU A 230 -43.13 13.26 -9.75
CA GLU A 230 -44.37 13.29 -8.98
C GLU A 230 -44.66 14.70 -8.43
N VAL A 231 -43.65 15.36 -7.85
CA VAL A 231 -43.73 16.75 -7.38
C VAL A 231 -44.07 17.71 -8.54
N LYS A 232 -43.40 17.54 -9.70
CA LYS A 232 -43.70 18.32 -10.90
C LYS A 232 -45.14 18.08 -11.40
N ALA A 233 -45.57 16.82 -11.46
CA ALA A 233 -46.92 16.49 -11.88
C ALA A 233 -47.99 17.08 -10.94
N LYS A 234 -47.74 17.07 -9.64
CA LYS A 234 -48.63 17.71 -8.64
C LYS A 234 -48.67 19.23 -8.82
N ALA A 235 -47.50 19.87 -8.96
CA ALA A 235 -47.42 21.31 -9.20
C ALA A 235 -48.14 21.73 -10.49
N LEU A 236 -48.05 20.94 -11.56
CA LEU A 236 -48.72 21.19 -12.83
C LEU A 236 -50.25 20.98 -12.73
N ARG A 237 -50.72 20.08 -11.89
CA ARG A 237 -52.19 19.89 -11.64
C ARG A 237 -52.77 21.05 -10.83
N GLU A 238 -52.01 21.53 -9.85
CA GLU A 238 -52.48 22.59 -8.95
C GLU A 238 -52.39 24.00 -9.62
N ASN A 239 -51.57 24.16 -10.67
CA ASN A 239 -51.32 25.47 -11.25
C ASN A 239 -51.23 25.41 -12.80
N SER A 240 -52.40 25.53 -13.46
CA SER A 240 -52.54 25.51 -14.93
C SER A 240 -51.73 26.61 -15.64
N GLN A 241 -51.40 27.71 -14.97
CA GLN A 241 -50.60 28.80 -15.51
C GLN A 241 -49.17 28.39 -15.80
N ILE A 242 -48.60 27.43 -15.01
CA ILE A 242 -47.24 26.89 -15.25
C ILE A 242 -47.18 26.13 -16.58
N LEU A 243 -48.26 25.44 -16.96
CA LEU A 243 -48.34 24.77 -18.27
C LEU A 243 -48.27 25.74 -19.42
N GLN A 244 -48.93 26.91 -19.29
CA GLN A 244 -48.86 27.96 -20.31
C GLN A 244 -47.46 28.58 -20.39
N GLN A 245 -46.83 28.81 -19.26
CA GLN A 245 -45.48 29.35 -19.21
C GLN A 245 -44.44 28.38 -19.82
N MET A 246 -44.53 27.09 -19.49
CA MET A 246 -43.66 26.07 -20.10
C MET A 246 -43.91 25.89 -21.60
N ALA A 247 -45.17 26.06 -22.05
CA ALA A 247 -45.50 26.05 -23.48
C ALA A 247 -44.87 27.25 -24.23
N ILE A 248 -44.84 28.42 -23.57
CA ILE A 248 -44.22 29.64 -24.11
C ILE A 248 -42.69 29.52 -24.13
N GLU A 249 -42.08 29.00 -23.06
CA GLU A 249 -40.62 28.79 -23.00
C GLU A 249 -40.10 27.77 -24.01
N LYS A 250 -40.87 26.72 -24.32
CA LYS A 250 -40.53 25.72 -25.33
C LYS A 250 -40.93 26.07 -26.75
N TRP A 251 -41.65 27.18 -26.93
CA TRP A 251 -42.08 27.60 -28.25
C TRP A 251 -40.90 28.23 -29.02
N ASP A 252 -40.62 27.67 -30.19
CA ASP A 252 -39.54 28.12 -31.09
C ASP A 252 -39.89 29.41 -31.89
N GLY A 253 -40.98 30.08 -31.49
CA GLY A 253 -41.42 31.32 -32.16
C GLY A 253 -42.09 31.11 -33.54
N LYS A 254 -42.22 29.85 -33.99
CA LYS A 254 -42.83 29.54 -35.27
C LYS A 254 -44.28 29.06 -35.06
N LEU A 255 -45.20 29.67 -35.73
CA LEU A 255 -46.55 29.14 -35.79
C LEU A 255 -46.53 27.78 -36.53
N PRO A 256 -47.26 26.74 -36.00
CA PRO A 256 -47.39 25.49 -36.73
C PRO A 256 -47.93 25.78 -38.14
N GLN A 257 -47.20 25.35 -39.17
CA GLN A 257 -47.60 25.54 -40.56
C GLN A 257 -48.92 24.87 -40.94
N TYR A 258 -49.50 24.11 -40.05
CA TYR A 258 -50.77 23.40 -40.17
C TYR A 258 -51.86 24.13 -39.43
N ALA A 259 -52.33 25.24 -39.96
CA ALA A 259 -53.59 25.82 -39.51
C ALA A 259 -54.73 24.86 -39.88
N ARG A 260 -55.44 24.32 -38.93
CA ARG A 260 -56.69 23.55 -39.17
C ARG A 260 -57.76 24.55 -39.69
N ARG A 261 -57.77 24.78 -40.98
CA ARG A 261 -58.81 25.54 -41.63
C ARG A 261 -59.84 24.59 -42.23
N VAL A 262 -61.14 24.84 -41.94
CA VAL A 262 -62.21 24.18 -42.64
C VAL A 262 -62.07 24.59 -44.12
N VAL A 263 -61.80 23.62 -45.00
CA VAL A 263 -61.55 23.87 -46.41
C VAL A 263 -62.76 23.59 -47.30
N GLY A 264 -63.68 22.79 -46.77
CA GLY A 264 -64.96 22.51 -47.43
C GLY A 264 -65.99 21.95 -46.42
N TRP A 265 -67.21 22.24 -46.61
CA TRP A 265 -68.28 21.78 -45.76
C TRP A 265 -69.55 21.55 -46.55
N ALA A 266 -70.42 20.66 -46.06
CA ALA A 266 -71.75 20.42 -46.62
C ALA A 266 -72.76 20.05 -45.50
N PHE A 267 -73.99 20.29 -45.73
CA PHE A 267 -75.06 19.87 -44.85
C PHE A 267 -75.98 18.88 -45.57
N SER A 268 -76.42 17.85 -44.82
CA SER A 268 -77.41 16.88 -45.26
C SER A 268 -78.11 16.36 -44.02
N GLN A 269 -79.31 15.82 -44.23
CA GLN A 269 -80.10 15.17 -43.19
C GLN A 269 -79.50 13.77 -42.84
N HIS A 270 -78.67 13.20 -43.77
CA HIS A 270 -78.06 11.89 -43.62
C HIS A 270 -76.54 12.00 -43.75
N ALA A 271 -75.82 11.28 -42.93
CA ALA A 271 -74.38 11.19 -43.01
C ALA A 271 -73.92 10.09 -43.98
N ASP A 272 -74.12 10.36 -45.25
CA ASP A 272 -73.83 9.41 -46.35
C ASP A 272 -72.64 9.81 -47.22
N THR A 273 -72.33 8.99 -48.19
CA THR A 273 -71.22 9.23 -49.13
C THR A 273 -71.44 10.51 -49.97
N ASP A 274 -72.71 10.87 -50.25
CA ASP A 274 -73.07 12.08 -51.01
C ASP A 274 -72.74 13.36 -50.24
N LEU A 275 -72.96 13.34 -48.92
CA LEU A 275 -72.54 14.45 -48.06
C LEU A 275 -71.01 14.65 -48.06
N ALA A 276 -70.25 13.56 -47.93
CA ALA A 276 -68.79 13.61 -47.94
C ALA A 276 -68.27 14.09 -49.29
N LEU A 277 -68.88 13.61 -50.40
CA LEU A 277 -68.55 14.05 -51.78
C LEU A 277 -68.82 15.52 -51.99
N LYS A 278 -69.96 16.04 -51.50
CA LYS A 278 -70.30 17.47 -51.60
C LYS A 278 -69.34 18.35 -50.84
N ALA A 279 -68.90 17.94 -49.64
CA ALA A 279 -67.89 18.65 -48.86
C ALA A 279 -66.50 18.63 -49.55
N LEU A 280 -66.12 17.47 -50.11
CA LEU A 280 -64.85 17.31 -50.85
C LEU A 280 -64.80 18.17 -52.13
N ARG A 281 -65.86 18.13 -52.91
CA ARG A 281 -66.00 18.96 -54.14
C ARG A 281 -65.89 20.43 -53.84
N ARG A 282 -66.61 20.94 -52.87
CA ARG A 282 -66.53 22.35 -52.40
C ARG A 282 -65.11 22.72 -51.91
N ALA A 283 -64.41 21.79 -51.22
CA ALA A 283 -63.00 22.01 -50.80
C ALA A 283 -62.08 22.19 -52.03
N TYR A 284 -62.28 21.34 -53.01
CA TYR A 284 -61.49 21.43 -54.25
C TYR A 284 -61.84 22.65 -55.12
N ASP A 285 -63.12 22.96 -55.26
CA ASP A 285 -63.55 24.14 -56.02
C ASP A 285 -63.03 25.45 -55.35
N HIS A 286 -62.99 25.47 -54.06
CA HIS A 286 -62.56 26.66 -53.31
C HIS A 286 -61.03 26.81 -53.24
N ARG A 287 -60.27 25.70 -53.23
CA ARG A 287 -58.80 25.70 -53.01
C ARG A 287 -57.99 25.38 -54.26
N CYS A 288 -58.58 24.75 -55.24
CA CYS A 288 -57.89 24.30 -56.47
C CYS A 288 -56.48 23.69 -56.16
N PRO A 289 -56.40 22.68 -55.29
CA PRO A 289 -55.11 22.13 -54.90
C PRO A 289 -54.41 21.43 -56.06
N PRO A 290 -53.10 21.42 -56.15
CA PRO A 290 -52.38 20.68 -57.18
C PRO A 290 -52.55 19.16 -57.00
N PRO A 291 -52.37 18.35 -58.06
CA PRO A 291 -52.35 16.90 -57.95
C PRO A 291 -51.30 16.42 -56.93
N GLY A 292 -51.58 15.32 -56.24
CA GLY A 292 -50.69 14.76 -55.21
C GLY A 292 -51.05 15.20 -53.80
N LEU A 293 -52.17 15.94 -53.58
CA LEU A 293 -52.66 16.23 -52.24
C LEU A 293 -52.94 14.92 -51.52
N MET A 294 -52.47 14.82 -50.28
CA MET A 294 -52.81 13.69 -49.39
C MET A 294 -54.11 13.96 -48.65
N PHE A 295 -55.03 13.05 -48.77
CA PHE A 295 -56.30 13.06 -48.05
C PHE A 295 -56.29 11.98 -46.98
N HIS A 296 -56.39 12.40 -45.72
CA HIS A 296 -56.45 11.50 -44.58
C HIS A 296 -57.88 11.50 -43.99
N SER A 297 -58.45 10.33 -43.83
CA SER A 297 -59.74 10.14 -43.17
C SER A 297 -59.72 8.90 -42.30
N ASP A 298 -60.68 8.79 -41.41
CA ASP A 298 -60.97 7.52 -40.76
C ASP A 298 -61.51 6.49 -41.75
N GLN A 299 -61.66 5.25 -41.33
CA GLN A 299 -62.20 4.17 -42.19
C GLN A 299 -63.75 4.16 -42.22
N GLY A 300 -64.37 5.30 -42.03
CA GLY A 300 -65.80 5.42 -42.12
C GLY A 300 -66.33 5.00 -43.51
N CYS A 301 -67.54 4.34 -43.55
CA CYS A 301 -68.09 3.75 -44.76
C CYS A 301 -68.32 4.80 -45.89
N GLN A 302 -68.50 6.07 -45.53
CA GLN A 302 -68.60 7.17 -46.50
C GLN A 302 -67.36 7.50 -47.24
N TYR A 303 -66.20 7.34 -46.55
CA TYR A 303 -64.83 7.64 -47.12
C TYR A 303 -64.20 6.43 -47.81
N THR A 304 -64.66 5.22 -47.48
CA THR A 304 -64.16 3.99 -48.10
C THR A 304 -65.01 3.54 -49.27
N SER A 305 -66.12 4.26 -49.56
CA SER A 305 -67.01 3.94 -50.65
C SER A 305 -66.34 4.06 -52.03
N THR A 306 -66.68 3.19 -52.98
CA THR A 306 -66.16 3.19 -54.33
C THR A 306 -66.30 4.52 -55.05
N ARG A 307 -67.43 5.20 -54.81
CA ARG A 307 -67.70 6.52 -55.40
C ARG A 307 -66.83 7.62 -54.83
N PHE A 308 -66.54 7.62 -53.54
CA PHE A 308 -65.63 8.59 -52.91
C PHE A 308 -64.20 8.36 -53.38
N LEU A 309 -63.77 7.13 -53.39
CA LEU A 309 -62.42 6.75 -53.88
C LEU A 309 -62.20 7.09 -55.37
N ALA A 310 -63.24 6.91 -56.21
CA ALA A 310 -63.17 7.27 -57.61
C ALA A 310 -63.00 8.79 -57.79
N GLU A 311 -63.68 9.60 -57.02
CA GLU A 311 -63.57 11.07 -57.04
C GLU A 311 -62.20 11.55 -56.60
N LEU A 312 -61.60 10.94 -55.53
CA LEU A 312 -60.22 11.24 -55.10
C LEU A 312 -59.20 10.91 -56.18
N ARG A 313 -59.32 9.75 -56.82
CA ARG A 313 -58.43 9.34 -57.92
C ARG A 313 -58.59 10.28 -59.15
N ALA A 314 -59.80 10.64 -59.53
CA ALA A 314 -60.05 11.56 -60.63
C ALA A 314 -59.43 12.95 -60.41
N ARG A 315 -59.19 13.33 -59.17
CA ARG A 315 -58.54 14.60 -58.78
C ARG A 315 -57.06 14.46 -58.48
N GLY A 316 -56.46 13.27 -58.68
CA GLY A 316 -55.05 13.01 -58.39
C GLY A 316 -54.70 13.07 -56.91
N THR A 317 -55.62 12.77 -56.03
CA THR A 317 -55.50 12.79 -54.58
C THR A 317 -54.99 11.44 -54.07
N ILE A 318 -54.00 11.44 -53.18
CA ILE A 318 -53.49 10.24 -52.54
C ILE A 318 -54.26 10.06 -51.22
N GLN A 319 -54.86 8.91 -51.03
CA GLN A 319 -55.49 8.57 -49.76
C GLN A 319 -54.49 7.84 -48.86
N SER A 320 -54.34 8.27 -47.63
CA SER A 320 -53.49 7.60 -46.62
C SER A 320 -54.36 6.81 -45.63
#